data_a6f2c98b27aaade9eb689693ade91991
#
_entry.id   a6f2c98b27aaade9eb689693ade91991
#
_cell.length_a   1.000
_cell.length_b   1.000
_cell.length_c   1.000
_cell.angle_alpha   90.00
_cell.angle_beta   90.00
_cell.angle_gamma   90.00
#
_symmetry.space_group_name_H-M   'P 1'
#
loop_
_entity.id
_entity.type
_entity.pdbx_description
1 polymer ?
#
loop_
_entity_poly.entity_id
_entity_poly.type
_entity_poly.pdbx_seq_one_letter_code
_entity_poly.pdbx_strand_id
1 'polypeptide(L)'
;YDHAVDYGYLVLSRWDQGAGEIPELAVFGPPPTQQMTHALFGSGGAFDPDLTARTDHPGSHFISEQRGGVLPRPRPNPIVTEVSHGMVVERPNWRLEIAEVVHVQPQLTCLAYRLEIGGSVIVFGGDTAPVESLTKLAQGADVLLHMCHFINGVVTDPRLTECCSGHLDAARTAQDAGVQTLV
;
A
#
# COMPACT_ATOMS: atom_id res chain seq x y z
N TYR A 1 8.19 4.69 1.65
CA TYR A 1 7.35 5.77 1.05
C TYR A 1 7.51 5.88 -0.45
N ASP A 2 8.65 5.46 -1.01
CA ASP A 2 8.85 5.40 -2.45
C ASP A 2 7.87 4.45 -3.15
N HIS A 3 7.40 3.40 -2.47
CA HIS A 3 6.32 2.53 -2.97
C HIS A 3 4.92 3.16 -2.91
N ALA A 4 4.80 4.36 -2.37
CA ALA A 4 3.55 5.11 -2.29
C ALA A 4 3.50 6.34 -3.22
N VAL A 5 4.38 6.44 -4.23
CA VAL A 5 4.44 7.59 -5.15
C VAL A 5 3.14 7.79 -5.91
N ASP A 6 2.47 6.70 -6.29
CA ASP A 6 1.20 6.74 -7.01
C ASP A 6 -0.02 6.96 -6.12
N TYR A 7 0.16 7.02 -4.80
CA TYR A 7 -0.94 7.21 -3.86
C TYR A 7 -1.70 8.52 -4.11
N GLY A 8 -0.96 9.61 -4.33
CA GLY A 8 -1.56 10.90 -4.66
C GLY A 8 -2.39 10.83 -5.94
N TYR A 9 -1.86 10.21 -6.99
CA TYR A 9 -2.57 10.02 -8.25
C TYR A 9 -3.82 9.15 -8.09
N LEU A 10 -3.73 8.04 -7.36
CA LEU A 10 -4.86 7.15 -7.10
C LEU A 10 -6.01 7.87 -6.39
N VAL A 11 -5.71 8.62 -5.33
CA VAL A 11 -6.72 9.37 -4.56
C VAL A 11 -7.40 10.42 -5.44
N LEU A 12 -6.60 11.25 -6.15
CA LEU A 12 -7.13 12.31 -6.98
C LEU A 12 -7.95 11.77 -8.17
N SER A 13 -7.46 10.72 -8.84
CA SER A 13 -8.17 10.11 -9.96
C SER A 13 -9.49 9.48 -9.51
N ARG A 14 -9.47 8.75 -8.40
CA ARG A 14 -10.65 8.12 -7.81
C ARG A 14 -11.70 9.16 -7.41
N TRP A 15 -11.28 10.22 -6.75
CA TRP A 15 -12.13 11.33 -6.36
C TRP A 15 -12.74 12.08 -7.56
N ASP A 16 -11.90 12.40 -8.56
CA ASP A 16 -12.35 13.16 -9.72
C ASP A 16 -13.28 12.36 -10.63
N GLN A 17 -12.95 11.08 -10.88
CA GLN A 17 -13.76 10.22 -11.75
C GLN A 17 -15.00 9.68 -11.03
N GLY A 18 -14.92 9.49 -9.74
CA GLY A 18 -16.01 8.93 -8.93
C GLY A 18 -17.13 9.90 -8.63
N ALA A 19 -16.90 11.22 -8.78
CA ALA A 19 -17.90 12.28 -8.57
C ALA A 19 -18.75 12.12 -7.29
N GLY A 20 -18.19 11.52 -6.23
CA GLY A 20 -18.89 11.24 -4.97
C GLY A 20 -19.70 9.93 -4.94
N GLU A 21 -19.80 9.21 -6.03
CA GLU A 21 -20.50 7.91 -6.10
C GLU A 21 -19.64 6.73 -5.59
N ILE A 22 -18.31 6.90 -5.58
CA ILE A 22 -17.38 5.87 -5.12
C ILE A 22 -17.03 6.14 -3.65
N PRO A 23 -17.13 5.14 -2.75
CA PRO A 23 -16.75 5.31 -1.35
C PRO A 23 -15.31 5.81 -1.19
N GLU A 24 -15.03 6.53 -0.10
CA GLU A 24 -13.68 6.98 0.21
C GLU A 24 -12.70 5.81 0.27
N LEU A 25 -11.46 6.06 -0.16
CA LEU A 25 -10.41 5.06 -0.18
C LEU A 25 -10.00 4.70 1.26
N ALA A 26 -10.11 3.42 1.62
CA ALA A 26 -9.53 2.90 2.85
C ALA A 26 -8.03 2.64 2.63
N VAL A 27 -7.20 3.16 3.51
CA VAL A 27 -5.74 3.10 3.43
C VAL A 27 -5.19 2.46 4.70
N PHE A 28 -4.36 1.43 4.53
CA PHE A 28 -3.70 0.74 5.64
C PHE A 28 -2.19 0.83 5.45
N GLY A 29 -1.50 1.41 6.41
CA GLY A 29 -0.04 1.57 6.34
C GLY A 29 0.56 1.83 7.72
N PRO A 30 1.89 1.71 7.88
CA PRO A 30 2.55 2.03 9.15
C PRO A 30 2.51 3.54 9.43
N PRO A 31 2.68 3.96 10.69
CA PRO A 31 2.99 5.35 10.98
C PRO A 31 4.22 5.84 10.18
N PRO A 32 4.21 7.08 9.62
CA PRO A 32 3.20 8.13 9.71
C PRO A 32 2.32 8.24 8.44
N THR A 33 1.61 7.18 8.04
CA THR A 33 0.74 7.19 6.83
C THR A 33 -0.35 8.27 6.94
N GLN A 34 -0.92 8.47 8.12
CA GLN A 34 -1.93 9.51 8.33
C GLN A 34 -1.36 10.92 8.14
N GLN A 35 -0.15 11.17 8.67
CA GLN A 35 0.53 12.46 8.48
C GLN A 35 0.87 12.70 7.01
N MET A 36 1.36 11.69 6.28
CA MET A 36 1.62 11.77 4.84
C MET A 36 0.35 12.11 4.07
N THR A 37 -0.76 11.43 4.37
CA THR A 37 -2.06 11.69 3.74
C THR A 37 -2.52 13.12 3.98
N HIS A 38 -2.40 13.62 5.22
CA HIS A 38 -2.72 15.01 5.55
C HIS A 38 -1.81 16.01 4.83
N ALA A 39 -0.51 15.72 4.72
CA ALA A 39 0.44 16.57 4.00
C ALA A 39 0.15 16.64 2.49
N LEU A 40 -0.48 15.63 1.92
CA LEU A 40 -0.90 15.63 0.52
C LEU A 40 -2.24 16.37 0.32
N PHE A 41 -3.28 16.00 1.07
CA PHE A 41 -4.68 16.37 0.78
C PHE A 41 -5.31 17.30 1.81
N GLY A 42 -4.70 17.47 2.98
CA GLY A 42 -5.21 18.35 4.04
C GLY A 42 -5.08 19.84 3.70
N SER A 43 -5.67 20.67 4.55
CA SER A 43 -5.52 22.12 4.44
C SER A 43 -4.04 22.53 4.58
N GLY A 44 -3.55 23.30 3.62
CA GLY A 44 -2.13 23.65 3.51
C GLY A 44 -1.23 22.53 2.97
N GLY A 45 -1.80 21.41 2.57
CA GLY A 45 -1.09 20.29 1.95
C GLY A 45 -0.71 20.54 0.49
N ALA A 46 0.05 19.61 -0.08
CA ALA A 46 0.62 19.79 -1.42
C ALA A 46 -0.43 19.99 -2.53
N PHE A 47 -1.58 19.34 -2.42
CA PHE A 47 -2.69 19.45 -3.39
C PHE A 47 -3.77 20.46 -2.99
N ASP A 48 -3.64 21.15 -1.86
CA ASP A 48 -4.67 22.08 -1.37
C ASP A 48 -5.07 23.17 -2.38
N PRO A 49 -4.14 23.84 -3.10
CA PRO A 49 -4.53 24.83 -4.11
C PRO A 49 -5.34 24.22 -5.27
N ASP A 50 -4.96 23.04 -5.77
CA ASP A 50 -5.68 22.37 -6.86
C ASP A 50 -7.06 21.88 -6.38
N LEU A 51 -7.13 21.30 -5.17
CA LEU A 51 -8.39 20.86 -4.56
C LEU A 51 -9.34 22.04 -4.36
N THR A 52 -8.84 23.18 -3.86
CA THR A 52 -9.64 24.41 -3.72
C THR A 52 -10.19 24.87 -5.07
N ALA A 53 -9.34 24.92 -6.09
CA ALA A 53 -9.79 25.29 -7.44
C ALA A 53 -10.88 24.34 -7.97
N ARG A 54 -10.75 23.04 -7.72
CA ARG A 54 -11.72 22.03 -8.20
C ARG A 54 -13.02 22.00 -7.40
N THR A 55 -12.99 22.40 -6.12
CA THR A 55 -14.20 22.48 -5.29
C THR A 55 -14.93 23.78 -5.44
N ASP A 56 -14.28 24.88 -5.87
CA ASP A 56 -14.88 26.22 -5.84
C ASP A 56 -15.14 26.80 -7.23
N HIS A 57 -14.42 26.35 -8.27
CA HIS A 57 -14.55 26.93 -9.60
C HIS A 57 -15.80 26.42 -10.34
N PRO A 58 -16.64 27.31 -10.92
CA PRO A 58 -17.90 26.94 -11.61
C PRO A 58 -17.72 25.91 -12.72
N GLY A 59 -16.62 25.98 -13.51
CA GLY A 59 -16.35 25.00 -14.57
C GLY A 59 -16.07 23.60 -14.01
N SER A 60 -15.45 23.51 -12.84
CA SER A 60 -15.22 22.23 -12.17
C SER A 60 -16.52 21.67 -11.58
N HIS A 61 -17.40 22.53 -11.07
CA HIS A 61 -18.75 22.15 -10.65
C HIS A 61 -19.53 21.53 -11.82
N PHE A 62 -19.57 22.23 -12.96
CA PHE A 62 -20.24 21.73 -14.14
C PHE A 62 -19.75 20.34 -14.58
N ILE A 63 -18.43 20.14 -14.62
CA ILE A 63 -17.85 18.83 -14.99
C ILE A 63 -18.23 17.75 -13.97
N SER A 64 -18.20 18.09 -12.67
CA SER A 64 -18.58 17.14 -11.61
C SER A 64 -20.04 16.72 -11.72
N GLU A 65 -20.95 17.68 -11.95
CA GLU A 65 -22.38 17.42 -12.15
C GLU A 65 -22.65 16.57 -13.40
N GLN A 66 -21.92 16.80 -14.51
CA GLN A 66 -22.03 15.95 -15.71
C GLN A 66 -21.60 14.49 -15.47
N ARG A 67 -20.85 14.23 -14.42
CA ARG A 67 -20.42 12.89 -13.98
C ARG A 67 -21.32 12.31 -12.89
N GLY A 68 -22.41 12.96 -12.53
CA GLY A 68 -23.34 12.53 -11.46
C GLY A 68 -23.05 13.13 -10.09
N GLY A 69 -22.03 13.96 -9.96
CA GLY A 69 -21.69 14.60 -8.69
C GLY A 69 -22.72 15.60 -8.20
N VAL A 70 -22.77 15.80 -6.88
CA VAL A 70 -23.69 16.73 -6.19
C VAL A 70 -22.88 17.85 -5.54
N LEU A 71 -23.41 19.07 -5.57
CA LEU A 71 -22.80 20.24 -4.92
C LEU A 71 -23.33 20.44 -3.47
N PRO A 72 -22.50 20.95 -2.56
CA PRO A 72 -21.11 21.33 -2.74
C PRO A 72 -20.23 20.09 -2.95
N ARG A 73 -19.27 20.18 -3.88
CA ARG A 73 -18.34 19.08 -4.16
C ARG A 73 -17.45 18.83 -2.94
N PRO A 74 -17.49 17.64 -2.31
CA PRO A 74 -16.61 17.33 -1.20
C PRO A 74 -15.16 17.19 -1.66
N ARG A 75 -14.21 17.46 -0.77
CA ARG A 75 -12.78 17.11 -0.98
C ARG A 75 -12.55 15.63 -0.78
N PRO A 76 -11.50 15.04 -1.37
CA PRO A 76 -11.13 13.66 -1.09
C PRO A 76 -10.72 13.53 0.38
N ASN A 77 -11.21 12.48 1.04
CA ASN A 77 -10.95 12.21 2.44
C ASN A 77 -10.59 10.73 2.66
N PRO A 78 -9.40 10.27 2.24
CA PRO A 78 -8.98 8.90 2.45
C PRO A 78 -9.05 8.51 3.92
N ILE A 79 -9.63 7.34 4.21
CA ILE A 79 -9.80 6.82 5.57
C ILE A 79 -8.57 6.02 5.92
N VAL A 80 -7.64 6.62 6.65
CA VAL A 80 -6.37 5.99 7.04
C VAL A 80 -6.53 5.23 8.34
N THR A 81 -6.05 3.99 8.34
CA THR A 81 -5.84 3.18 9.55
C THR A 81 -4.35 2.86 9.62
N GLU A 82 -3.66 3.40 10.61
CA GLU A 82 -2.28 3.02 10.86
C GLU A 82 -2.21 1.63 11.49
N VAL A 83 -1.39 0.77 10.90
CA VAL A 83 -1.28 -0.65 11.26
C VAL A 83 0.14 -1.00 11.66
N SER A 84 0.27 -2.10 12.41
CA SER A 84 1.54 -2.64 12.89
C SER A 84 1.56 -4.17 12.82
N HIS A 85 2.72 -4.76 13.08
CA HIS A 85 2.90 -6.19 13.17
C HIS A 85 1.85 -6.89 14.05
N GLY A 86 1.32 -8.00 13.55
CA GLY A 86 0.35 -8.84 14.25
C GLY A 86 -1.10 -8.32 14.19
N MET A 87 -1.33 -7.13 13.63
CA MET A 87 -2.70 -6.67 13.43
C MET A 87 -3.39 -7.47 12.32
N VAL A 88 -4.70 -7.63 12.51
CA VAL A 88 -5.62 -8.21 11.54
C VAL A 88 -6.77 -7.25 11.32
N VAL A 89 -7.06 -6.96 10.07
CA VAL A 89 -8.24 -6.18 9.67
C VAL A 89 -9.21 -7.10 8.98
N GLU A 90 -10.41 -7.25 9.54
CA GLU A 90 -11.47 -8.08 8.97
C GLU A 90 -12.59 -7.22 8.39
N ARG A 91 -13.09 -7.64 7.25
CA ARG A 91 -14.25 -7.06 6.56
C ARG A 91 -15.12 -8.21 6.00
N PRO A 92 -16.38 -7.97 5.67
CA PRO A 92 -17.27 -9.03 5.21
C PRO A 92 -16.75 -9.88 4.06
N ASN A 93 -15.93 -9.29 3.17
CA ASN A 93 -15.50 -9.93 1.92
C ASN A 93 -13.99 -10.12 1.82
N TRP A 94 -13.21 -9.66 2.81
CA TRP A 94 -11.75 -9.80 2.80
C TRP A 94 -11.16 -9.69 4.21
N ARG A 95 -9.96 -10.24 4.36
CA ARG A 95 -9.15 -10.21 5.57
C ARG A 95 -7.73 -9.79 5.22
N LEU A 96 -7.14 -8.90 6.01
CA LEU A 96 -5.78 -8.42 5.85
C LEU A 96 -4.98 -8.71 7.12
N GLU A 97 -3.91 -9.48 7.00
CA GLU A 97 -2.92 -9.70 8.05
C GLU A 97 -1.66 -8.92 7.77
N ILE A 98 -1.01 -8.44 8.83
CA ILE A 98 0.16 -7.58 8.75
C ILE A 98 1.33 -8.22 9.53
N ALA A 99 2.49 -8.31 8.88
CA ALA A 99 3.73 -8.72 9.51
C ALA A 99 4.83 -7.68 9.32
N GLU A 100 5.67 -7.50 10.32
CA GLU A 100 6.89 -6.70 10.19
C GLU A 100 7.93 -7.50 9.40
N VAL A 101 8.65 -6.80 8.53
CA VAL A 101 9.77 -7.32 7.74
C VAL A 101 11.00 -6.44 7.95
N VAL A 102 12.18 -6.92 7.56
CA VAL A 102 13.45 -6.23 7.81
C VAL A 102 13.95 -5.57 6.53
N HIS A 103 14.09 -4.25 6.55
CA HIS A 103 14.68 -3.50 5.44
C HIS A 103 15.55 -2.35 5.94
N VAL A 104 14.98 -1.22 6.32
CA VAL A 104 15.71 0.02 6.67
C VAL A 104 15.41 0.52 8.09
N GLN A 105 15.14 -0.38 9.00
CA GLN A 105 15.00 -0.03 10.42
C GLN A 105 16.32 0.50 10.99
N PRO A 106 16.28 1.41 11.96
CA PRO A 106 15.08 1.97 12.63
C PRO A 106 14.44 3.16 11.92
N GLN A 107 14.89 3.54 10.72
CA GLN A 107 14.45 4.76 10.04
C GLN A 107 12.99 4.67 9.57
N LEU A 108 12.56 3.48 9.12
CA LEU A 108 11.18 3.22 8.69
C LEU A 108 10.69 1.89 9.26
N THR A 109 9.39 1.83 9.58
CA THR A 109 8.69 0.56 9.79
C THR A 109 8.36 -0.05 8.43
N CYS A 110 8.81 -1.28 8.21
CA CYS A 110 8.60 -2.02 6.96
C CYS A 110 7.63 -3.18 7.22
N LEU A 111 6.56 -3.24 6.44
CA LEU A 111 5.47 -4.20 6.64
C LEU A 111 5.21 -5.00 5.37
N ALA A 112 4.90 -6.28 5.56
CA ALA A 112 4.30 -7.15 4.57
C ALA A 112 2.80 -7.35 4.86
N TYR A 113 2.04 -7.64 3.84
CA TYR A 113 0.59 -7.76 3.89
C TYR A 113 0.12 -9.08 3.27
N ARG A 114 -0.79 -9.79 3.95
CA ARG A 114 -1.51 -10.94 3.42
C ARG A 114 -2.96 -10.56 3.26
N LEU A 115 -3.46 -10.56 2.03
CA LEU A 115 -4.84 -10.31 1.68
C LEU A 115 -5.54 -11.61 1.31
N GLU A 116 -6.63 -11.92 2.01
CA GLU A 116 -7.54 -12.99 1.69
C GLU A 116 -8.84 -12.39 1.14
N ILE A 117 -9.17 -12.69 -0.10
CA ILE A 117 -10.33 -12.13 -0.78
C ILE A 117 -10.87 -13.11 -1.84
N GLY A 118 -12.18 -13.36 -1.84
CA GLY A 118 -12.83 -14.19 -2.87
C GLY A 118 -12.31 -15.65 -2.92
N GLY A 119 -11.75 -16.16 -1.84
CA GLY A 119 -11.13 -17.50 -1.79
C GLY A 119 -9.69 -17.53 -2.28
N SER A 120 -9.11 -16.40 -2.67
CA SER A 120 -7.70 -16.27 -3.06
C SER A 120 -6.89 -15.60 -1.97
N VAL A 121 -5.61 -15.96 -1.89
CA VAL A 121 -4.64 -15.41 -0.93
C VAL A 121 -3.46 -14.79 -1.66
N ILE A 122 -3.27 -13.50 -1.47
CA ILE A 122 -2.17 -12.74 -2.07
C ILE A 122 -1.31 -12.16 -0.95
N VAL A 123 0.00 -12.37 -1.02
CA VAL A 123 0.96 -11.77 -0.09
C VAL A 123 1.86 -10.79 -0.82
N PHE A 124 1.99 -9.61 -0.22
CA PHE A 124 2.87 -8.55 -0.68
C PHE A 124 4.00 -8.38 0.34
N GLY A 125 5.21 -8.79 -0.04
CA GLY A 125 6.39 -8.79 0.84
C GLY A 125 6.97 -7.41 1.07
N GLY A 126 6.81 -6.50 0.12
CA GLY A 126 7.54 -5.24 0.11
C GLY A 126 9.05 -5.44 -0.01
N ASP A 127 9.81 -4.41 0.33
CA ASP A 127 11.27 -4.51 0.42
C ASP A 127 11.67 -5.14 1.75
N THR A 128 12.44 -6.24 1.68
CA THR A 128 12.81 -7.02 2.86
C THR A 128 14.04 -7.89 2.65
N ALA A 129 14.80 -8.09 3.72
CA ALA A 129 15.69 -9.25 3.83
C ALA A 129 14.89 -10.55 3.94
N PRO A 130 15.51 -11.74 3.75
CA PRO A 130 14.85 -13.01 4.02
C PRO A 130 14.54 -13.10 5.54
N VAL A 131 13.25 -13.16 5.88
CA VAL A 131 12.80 -13.17 7.29
C VAL A 131 11.67 -14.19 7.51
N GLU A 132 11.70 -14.82 8.68
CA GLU A 132 10.73 -15.84 9.05
C GLU A 132 9.28 -15.30 9.10
N SER A 133 9.11 -14.03 9.49
CA SER A 133 7.80 -13.38 9.55
C SER A 133 7.11 -13.34 8.18
N LEU A 134 7.86 -13.08 7.09
CA LEU A 134 7.31 -13.12 5.73
C LEU A 134 6.99 -14.55 5.31
N THR A 135 7.88 -15.52 5.58
CA THR A 135 7.65 -16.94 5.27
C THR A 135 6.37 -17.43 5.95
N LYS A 136 6.17 -17.11 7.23
CA LYS A 136 4.94 -17.45 7.97
C LYS A 136 3.70 -16.78 7.39
N LEU A 137 3.79 -15.50 7.08
CA LEU A 137 2.69 -14.73 6.50
C LEU A 137 2.27 -15.31 5.13
N ALA A 138 3.25 -15.79 4.34
CA ALA A 138 3.04 -16.31 3.00
C ALA A 138 2.59 -17.77 2.95
N GLN A 139 2.46 -18.46 4.10
CA GLN A 139 2.11 -19.89 4.10
C GLN A 139 0.85 -20.18 3.31
N GLY A 140 0.97 -21.05 2.31
CA GLY A 140 -0.12 -21.51 1.45
C GLY A 140 -0.76 -20.43 0.58
N ALA A 141 -0.09 -19.30 0.35
CA ALA A 141 -0.61 -18.26 -0.50
C ALA A 141 -0.67 -18.69 -1.98
N ASP A 142 -1.67 -18.20 -2.70
CA ASP A 142 -1.75 -18.39 -4.15
C ASP A 142 -0.67 -17.58 -4.87
N VAL A 143 -0.43 -16.35 -4.40
CA VAL A 143 0.57 -15.45 -4.97
C VAL A 143 1.41 -14.80 -3.88
N LEU A 144 2.73 -14.81 -4.05
CA LEU A 144 3.67 -13.99 -3.29
C LEU A 144 4.36 -13.02 -4.24
N LEU A 145 4.17 -11.72 -4.01
CA LEU A 145 4.98 -10.68 -4.62
C LEU A 145 6.16 -10.41 -3.70
N HIS A 146 7.37 -10.71 -4.16
CA HIS A 146 8.58 -10.60 -3.36
C HIS A 146 9.65 -9.80 -4.10
N MET A 147 10.36 -8.93 -3.38
CA MET A 147 11.49 -8.23 -3.98
C MET A 147 12.58 -9.22 -4.45
N CYS A 148 13.23 -8.86 -5.53
CA CYS A 148 14.42 -9.53 -6.04
C CYS A 148 15.45 -8.47 -6.43
N HIS A 149 16.23 -8.00 -5.47
CA HIS A 149 17.09 -6.83 -5.65
C HIS A 149 18.46 -7.19 -6.24
N PHE A 150 18.97 -8.38 -5.95
CA PHE A 150 20.32 -8.77 -6.38
C PHE A 150 20.42 -10.26 -6.76
N ILE A 151 21.55 -10.61 -7.39
CA ILE A 151 21.92 -11.99 -7.68
C ILE A 151 22.69 -12.55 -6.49
N ASN A 152 22.13 -13.54 -5.79
CA ASN A 152 22.84 -14.24 -4.72
C ASN A 152 24.16 -14.84 -5.20
N GLY A 153 25.20 -14.68 -4.39
CA GLY A 153 26.57 -15.12 -4.72
C GLY A 153 27.39 -14.09 -5.51
N VAL A 154 26.74 -13.10 -6.15
CA VAL A 154 27.42 -11.96 -6.79
C VAL A 154 27.53 -10.80 -5.80
N VAL A 155 26.42 -10.45 -5.18
CA VAL A 155 26.39 -9.45 -4.10
C VAL A 155 26.55 -10.16 -2.77
N THR A 156 27.58 -9.77 -2.01
CA THR A 156 27.93 -10.38 -0.72
C THR A 156 28.13 -9.34 0.39
N ASP A 157 27.92 -8.05 0.09
CA ASP A 157 28.07 -6.99 1.07
C ASP A 157 26.93 -7.06 2.11
N PRO A 158 27.23 -7.23 3.40
CA PRO A 158 26.22 -7.34 4.46
C PRO A 158 25.27 -6.15 4.53
N ARG A 159 25.75 -4.95 4.19
CA ARG A 159 24.93 -3.74 4.18
C ARG A 159 23.72 -3.83 3.25
N LEU A 160 23.82 -4.71 2.23
CA LEU A 160 22.73 -4.95 1.30
C LEU A 160 22.01 -6.28 1.60
N THR A 161 22.76 -7.35 1.87
CA THR A 161 22.16 -8.67 2.07
C THR A 161 21.40 -8.82 3.39
N GLU A 162 21.65 -7.94 4.37
CA GLU A 162 20.91 -7.89 5.63
C GLU A 162 19.63 -7.04 5.58
N CYS A 163 19.38 -6.32 4.49
CA CYS A 163 18.21 -5.47 4.32
C CYS A 163 17.38 -5.72 3.05
N CYS A 164 17.90 -6.53 2.11
CA CYS A 164 17.25 -6.86 0.84
C CYS A 164 17.34 -8.36 0.55
N SER A 165 16.48 -8.85 -0.31
CA SER A 165 16.49 -10.23 -0.80
C SER A 165 17.01 -10.32 -2.23
N GLY A 166 17.77 -11.36 -2.51
CA GLY A 166 18.12 -11.78 -3.85
C GLY A 166 17.17 -12.84 -4.41
N HIS A 167 17.43 -13.28 -5.65
CA HIS A 167 16.57 -14.24 -6.36
C HIS A 167 16.43 -15.60 -5.66
N LEU A 168 17.52 -16.12 -5.04
CA LEU A 168 17.45 -17.37 -4.29
C LEU A 168 16.74 -17.23 -2.95
N ASP A 169 16.79 -16.04 -2.35
CA ASP A 169 16.09 -15.76 -1.09
C ASP A 169 14.58 -15.71 -1.33
N ALA A 170 14.15 -15.03 -2.39
CA ALA A 170 12.75 -15.00 -2.80
C ALA A 170 12.25 -16.42 -3.14
N ALA A 171 13.02 -17.20 -3.88
CA ALA A 171 12.68 -18.58 -4.23
C ALA A 171 12.56 -19.48 -2.99
N ARG A 172 13.46 -19.35 -2.01
CA ARG A 172 13.40 -20.12 -0.75
C ARG A 172 12.18 -19.72 0.08
N THR A 173 11.93 -18.41 0.24
CA THR A 173 10.74 -17.94 0.95
C THR A 173 9.45 -18.53 0.35
N ALA A 174 9.32 -18.51 -0.98
CA ALA A 174 8.18 -19.08 -1.67
C ALA A 174 8.08 -20.61 -1.50
N GLN A 175 9.19 -21.33 -1.59
CA GLN A 175 9.26 -22.77 -1.41
C GLN A 175 8.88 -23.18 0.02
N ASP A 176 9.49 -22.53 1.03
CA ASP A 176 9.27 -22.84 2.46
C ASP A 176 7.86 -22.48 2.90
N ALA A 177 7.25 -21.49 2.28
CA ALA A 177 5.86 -21.10 2.52
C ALA A 177 4.85 -21.93 1.71
N GLY A 178 5.28 -22.73 0.75
CA GLY A 178 4.39 -23.50 -0.11
C GLY A 178 3.52 -22.64 -1.02
N VAL A 179 4.07 -21.54 -1.52
CA VAL A 179 3.37 -20.58 -2.40
C VAL A 179 3.17 -21.19 -3.79
N GLN A 180 2.02 -20.95 -4.40
CA GLN A 180 1.73 -21.49 -5.75
C GLN A 180 2.43 -20.67 -6.86
N THR A 181 2.46 -19.35 -6.71
CA THR A 181 3.06 -18.45 -7.70
C THR A 181 3.93 -17.40 -7.01
N LEU A 182 5.21 -17.32 -7.41
CA LEU A 182 6.13 -16.25 -7.02
C LEU A 182 6.22 -15.20 -8.15
N VAL A 183 6.09 -13.93 -7.80
CA VAL A 183 6.22 -12.77 -8.69
C VAL A 183 7.30 -11.82 -8.18
#